data_6e1dc3fffe1e1178df8935c5e5d58adf
#
_entry.id   6e1dc3fffe1e1178df8935c5e5d58adf
#
_cell.length_a   1.000
_cell.length_b   1.000
_cell.length_c   1.000
_cell.angle_alpha   90.00
_cell.angle_beta   90.00
_cell.angle_gamma   90.00
#
_symmetry.space_group_name_H-M   'P 1'
#
loop_
_entity.id
_entity.type
_entity.pdbx_description
1 polymer ?
#
loop_
_entity_poly.entity_id
_entity_poly.type
_entity_poly.pdbx_seq_one_letter_code
_entity_poly.pdbx_strand_id
1 'polypeptide(L)'
;MWIKKKEIEQLSEFVKGYSSGEKLDIRVNKEGSFNILKNDIYALVNTKNEQIKAVEAERDSLSDYMADISHQLKTPITSMMIMADLLEEAEPEKQTEFIHNIQVSLNKMEWLVGALLKMAKLDAHAIDFIKNDIHTSELLEAVKPSVAILLDIHNLTIELKQDCIIHCDKRWTTEALTNIVKNAIEYSPYGSVIEIDSGENPMYSWISVRDSGMGMDKTEYAALFKRFENSTNENGFGIGMPLALSILKGQGGDIDVDFGGMGEGTTFILKFFK
;
A
#
# COMPACT_ATOMS: atom_id res chain seq x y z
N MET A 1 -1.58 42.72 -38.85
CA MET A 1 -1.49 41.31 -39.30
C MET A 1 -2.85 40.68 -39.08
N TRP A 2 -3.60 40.42 -40.18
CA TRP A 2 -4.97 39.89 -40.10
C TRP A 2 -4.92 38.38 -39.86
N ILE A 3 -5.56 37.91 -38.78
CA ILE A 3 -5.76 36.47 -38.56
C ILE A 3 -6.71 35.99 -39.64
N LYS A 4 -6.34 34.94 -40.39
CA LYS A 4 -7.21 34.41 -41.47
C LYS A 4 -8.40 33.70 -40.81
N LYS A 5 -9.62 33.98 -41.26
CA LYS A 5 -10.88 33.36 -40.80
C LYS A 5 -10.75 31.82 -40.69
N LYS A 6 -10.06 31.23 -41.65
CA LYS A 6 -9.78 29.78 -41.72
C LYS A 6 -8.97 29.26 -40.53
N GLU A 7 -8.07 30.05 -39.96
CA GLU A 7 -7.25 29.65 -38.80
C GLU A 7 -8.05 29.65 -37.51
N ILE A 8 -9.05 30.54 -37.39
CA ILE A 8 -9.98 30.57 -36.25
C ILE A 8 -10.94 29.37 -36.35
N GLU A 9 -11.42 29.06 -37.54
CA GLU A 9 -12.30 27.91 -37.81
C GLU A 9 -11.60 26.60 -37.46
N GLN A 10 -10.33 26.41 -37.84
CA GLN A 10 -9.52 25.25 -37.48
C GLN A 10 -9.31 25.12 -35.95
N LEU A 11 -9.10 26.22 -35.26
CA LEU A 11 -8.96 26.19 -33.79
C LEU A 11 -10.30 25.83 -33.14
N SER A 12 -11.42 26.34 -33.66
CA SER A 12 -12.77 26.01 -33.19
C SER A 12 -13.11 24.54 -33.43
N GLU A 13 -12.76 24.00 -34.59
CA GLU A 13 -12.95 22.57 -34.92
C GLU A 13 -12.09 21.69 -34.01
N PHE A 14 -10.84 22.07 -33.75
CA PHE A 14 -9.99 21.35 -32.80
C PHE A 14 -10.63 21.28 -31.41
N VAL A 15 -11.08 22.41 -30.85
CA VAL A 15 -11.72 22.44 -29.52
C VAL A 15 -13.00 21.61 -29.49
N LYS A 16 -13.80 21.61 -30.58
CA LYS A 16 -15.03 20.82 -30.69
C LYS A 16 -14.75 19.32 -30.89
N GLY A 17 -13.85 18.99 -31.82
CA GLY A 17 -13.45 17.60 -32.09
C GLY A 17 -12.82 16.94 -30.87
N TYR A 18 -12.10 17.71 -30.09
CA TYR A 18 -11.53 17.24 -28.85
C TYR A 18 -12.58 16.87 -27.79
N SER A 19 -13.68 17.62 -27.73
CA SER A 19 -14.83 17.28 -26.86
C SER A 19 -15.55 16.00 -27.30
N SER A 20 -15.36 15.54 -28.52
CA SER A 20 -15.91 14.29 -29.10
C SER A 20 -14.89 13.14 -29.15
N GLY A 21 -13.69 13.30 -28.60
CA GLY A 21 -12.66 12.24 -28.48
C GLY A 21 -11.71 12.13 -29.67
N GLU A 22 -11.75 13.05 -30.64
CA GLU A 22 -10.82 13.07 -31.76
C GLU A 22 -9.44 13.64 -31.36
N LYS A 23 -8.38 12.93 -31.72
CA LYS A 23 -6.99 13.38 -31.49
C LYS A 23 -6.50 14.19 -32.70
N LEU A 24 -6.66 15.51 -32.66
CA LEU A 24 -6.15 16.42 -33.68
C LEU A 24 -4.89 17.12 -33.14
N ASP A 25 -3.81 17.16 -33.92
CA ASP A 25 -2.61 17.97 -33.62
C ASP A 25 -2.62 19.27 -34.44
N ILE A 26 -2.70 20.39 -33.75
CA ILE A 26 -2.74 21.72 -34.35
C ILE A 26 -1.45 22.52 -34.13
N ARG A 27 -0.41 21.91 -33.57
CA ARG A 27 0.85 22.59 -33.29
C ARG A 27 1.53 23.07 -34.58
N VAL A 28 2.09 24.29 -34.54
CA VAL A 28 2.78 24.88 -35.66
C VAL A 28 4.09 25.55 -35.19
N ASN A 29 5.21 25.17 -35.81
CA ASN A 29 6.54 25.74 -35.54
C ASN A 29 6.78 27.04 -36.31
N LYS A 30 5.85 28.00 -36.23
CA LYS A 30 6.00 29.33 -36.86
C LYS A 30 5.81 30.43 -35.81
N GLU A 31 6.62 31.48 -35.91
CA GLU A 31 6.51 32.64 -35.03
C GLU A 31 5.21 33.40 -35.33
N GLY A 32 4.57 33.92 -34.29
CA GLY A 32 3.36 34.75 -34.34
C GLY A 32 2.44 34.52 -33.15
N SER A 33 1.85 35.60 -32.63
CA SER A 33 1.00 35.58 -31.45
C SER A 33 -0.16 34.60 -31.53
N PHE A 34 -0.69 34.36 -32.73
CA PHE A 34 -1.77 33.38 -32.93
C PHE A 34 -1.29 31.93 -32.85
N ASN A 35 -0.06 31.63 -33.29
CA ASN A 35 0.52 30.33 -33.19
C ASN A 35 0.89 29.98 -31.73
N ILE A 36 1.31 30.99 -30.96
CA ILE A 36 1.51 30.86 -29.50
C ILE A 36 0.18 30.47 -28.85
N LEU A 37 -0.91 31.20 -29.13
CA LEU A 37 -2.24 30.91 -28.61
C LEU A 37 -2.71 29.46 -28.97
N LYS A 38 -2.45 29.00 -30.20
CA LYS A 38 -2.76 27.62 -30.63
C LYS A 38 -2.01 26.60 -29.79
N ASN A 39 -0.71 26.81 -29.57
CA ASN A 39 0.12 25.92 -28.79
C ASN A 39 -0.29 25.93 -27.29
N ASP A 40 -0.65 27.09 -26.77
CA ASP A 40 -1.13 27.21 -25.37
C ASP A 40 -2.48 26.48 -25.19
N ILE A 41 -3.42 26.62 -26.13
CA ILE A 41 -4.69 25.91 -26.09
C ILE A 41 -4.46 24.39 -26.21
N TYR A 42 -3.56 23.96 -27.10
CA TYR A 42 -3.21 22.56 -27.25
C TYR A 42 -2.63 21.98 -25.94
N ALA A 43 -1.70 22.70 -25.31
CA ALA A 43 -1.10 22.32 -24.04
C ALA A 43 -2.16 22.23 -22.93
N LEU A 44 -3.03 23.24 -22.82
CA LEU A 44 -4.11 23.26 -21.81
C LEU A 44 -5.10 22.10 -21.98
N VAL A 45 -5.48 21.82 -23.22
CA VAL A 45 -6.39 20.72 -23.54
C VAL A 45 -5.74 19.37 -23.20
N ASN A 46 -4.46 19.15 -23.53
CA ASN A 46 -3.76 17.91 -23.18
C ASN A 46 -3.62 17.76 -21.66
N THR A 47 -3.24 18.82 -20.95
CA THR A 47 -3.16 18.78 -19.48
C THR A 47 -4.51 18.43 -18.86
N LYS A 48 -5.61 19.00 -19.38
CA LYS A 48 -6.96 18.65 -18.89
C LYS A 48 -7.33 17.21 -19.15
N ASN A 49 -6.95 16.64 -20.29
CA ASN A 49 -7.19 15.21 -20.56
C ASN A 49 -6.40 14.29 -19.66
N GLU A 50 -5.13 14.62 -19.42
CA GLU A 50 -4.32 13.85 -18.47
C GLU A 50 -4.96 13.88 -17.08
N GLN A 51 -5.46 15.05 -16.65
CA GLN A 51 -6.20 15.17 -15.39
C GLN A 51 -7.49 14.34 -15.38
N ILE A 52 -8.29 14.38 -16.45
CA ILE A 52 -9.53 13.59 -16.55
C ILE A 52 -9.20 12.10 -16.48
N LYS A 53 -8.22 11.62 -17.25
CA LYS A 53 -7.80 10.21 -17.22
C LYS A 53 -7.28 9.79 -15.84
N ALA A 54 -6.55 10.66 -15.15
CA ALA A 54 -6.09 10.39 -13.79
C ALA A 54 -7.27 10.24 -12.82
N VAL A 55 -8.27 11.14 -12.91
CA VAL A 55 -9.49 11.07 -12.09
C VAL A 55 -10.35 9.84 -12.43
N GLU A 56 -10.47 9.48 -13.71
CA GLU A 56 -11.17 8.26 -14.12
C GLU A 56 -10.48 7.00 -13.58
N ALA A 57 -9.16 6.92 -13.70
CA ALA A 57 -8.37 5.81 -13.16
C ALA A 57 -8.49 5.72 -11.63
N GLU A 58 -8.49 6.86 -10.93
CA GLU A 58 -8.70 6.93 -9.48
C GLU A 58 -10.11 6.46 -9.09
N ARG A 59 -11.13 6.89 -9.84
CA ARG A 59 -12.53 6.46 -9.63
C ARG A 59 -12.69 4.95 -9.84
N ASP A 60 -12.12 4.41 -10.91
CA ASP A 60 -12.21 2.99 -11.22
C ASP A 60 -11.47 2.16 -10.15
N SER A 61 -10.29 2.60 -9.72
CA SER A 61 -9.56 2.01 -8.60
C SER A 61 -10.37 2.05 -7.29
N LEU A 62 -11.09 3.15 -7.01
CA LEU A 62 -11.96 3.24 -5.83
C LEU A 62 -13.14 2.27 -5.92
N SER A 63 -13.72 2.08 -7.11
CA SER A 63 -14.81 1.12 -7.34
C SER A 63 -14.35 -0.32 -7.07
N ASP A 64 -13.19 -0.70 -7.61
CA ASP A 64 -12.59 -2.02 -7.37
C ASP A 64 -12.29 -2.21 -5.87
N TYR A 65 -11.73 -1.20 -5.24
CA TYR A 65 -11.46 -1.18 -3.79
C TYR A 65 -12.72 -1.41 -2.95
N MET A 66 -13.84 -0.75 -3.29
CA MET A 66 -15.12 -0.95 -2.60
C MET A 66 -15.70 -2.36 -2.81
N ALA A 67 -15.53 -2.94 -4.00
CA ALA A 67 -15.94 -4.31 -4.30
C ALA A 67 -15.13 -5.30 -3.46
N ASP A 68 -13.81 -5.13 -3.38
CA ASP A 68 -12.92 -5.97 -2.59
C ASP A 68 -13.24 -5.91 -1.10
N ILE A 69 -13.44 -4.72 -0.53
CA ILE A 69 -13.88 -4.55 0.86
C ILE A 69 -15.16 -5.31 1.11
N SER A 70 -16.14 -5.16 0.22
CA SER A 70 -17.45 -5.81 0.35
C SER A 70 -17.29 -7.33 0.36
N HIS A 71 -16.42 -7.86 -0.48
CA HIS A 71 -16.13 -9.30 -0.55
C HIS A 71 -15.42 -9.80 0.71
N GLN A 72 -14.41 -9.06 1.17
CA GLN A 72 -13.63 -9.41 2.37
C GLN A 72 -14.44 -9.31 3.68
N LEU A 73 -15.46 -8.46 3.73
CA LEU A 73 -16.39 -8.39 4.85
C LEU A 73 -17.48 -9.46 4.79
N LYS A 74 -17.97 -9.79 3.59
CA LYS A 74 -19.06 -10.77 3.42
C LYS A 74 -18.68 -12.16 3.88
N THR A 75 -17.45 -12.60 3.60
CA THR A 75 -16.97 -13.95 3.94
C THR A 75 -17.01 -14.23 5.44
N PRO A 76 -16.38 -13.45 6.34
CA PRO A 76 -16.43 -13.69 7.77
C PRO A 76 -17.84 -13.49 8.34
N ILE A 77 -18.64 -12.55 7.83
CA ILE A 77 -20.03 -12.36 8.25
C ILE A 77 -20.85 -13.63 7.95
N THR A 78 -20.76 -14.14 6.72
CA THR A 78 -21.49 -15.36 6.33
C THR A 78 -21.06 -16.56 7.17
N SER A 79 -19.76 -16.71 7.43
CA SER A 79 -19.23 -17.77 8.30
C SER A 79 -19.79 -17.67 9.72
N MET A 80 -19.79 -16.46 10.31
CA MET A 80 -20.36 -16.24 11.64
C MET A 80 -21.85 -16.52 11.70
N MET A 81 -22.62 -16.14 10.68
CA MET A 81 -24.07 -16.44 10.60
C MET A 81 -24.32 -17.94 10.59
N ILE A 82 -23.60 -18.69 9.74
CA ILE A 82 -23.72 -20.16 9.68
C ILE A 82 -23.37 -20.78 11.04
N MET A 83 -22.29 -20.35 11.67
CA MET A 83 -21.90 -20.86 12.99
C MET A 83 -22.92 -20.51 14.09
N ALA A 84 -23.53 -19.33 14.04
CA ALA A 84 -24.57 -18.94 14.97
C ALA A 84 -25.83 -19.78 14.79
N ASP A 85 -26.24 -20.05 13.55
CA ASP A 85 -27.40 -20.92 13.26
C ASP A 85 -27.15 -22.37 13.76
N LEU A 86 -25.93 -22.87 13.55
CA LEU A 86 -25.55 -24.23 14.00
C LEU A 86 -25.39 -24.35 15.52
N LEU A 87 -25.19 -23.24 16.22
CA LEU A 87 -24.95 -23.21 17.66
C LEU A 87 -26.16 -23.69 18.46
N GLU A 88 -27.38 -23.45 17.97
CA GLU A 88 -28.64 -23.82 18.65
C GLU A 88 -28.82 -25.33 18.74
N GLU A 89 -28.33 -26.10 17.76
CA GLU A 89 -28.50 -27.56 17.68
C GLU A 89 -27.21 -28.34 18.00
N ALA A 90 -26.09 -27.65 18.31
CA ALA A 90 -24.79 -28.27 18.47
C ALA A 90 -24.61 -28.89 19.87
N GLU A 91 -23.86 -29.98 19.91
CA GLU A 91 -23.37 -30.56 21.17
C GLU A 91 -22.42 -29.59 21.91
N PRO A 92 -22.33 -29.65 23.26
CA PRO A 92 -21.57 -28.68 24.05
C PRO A 92 -20.09 -28.47 23.63
N GLU A 93 -19.45 -29.52 23.16
CA GLU A 93 -18.06 -29.46 22.67
C GLU A 93 -17.95 -28.61 21.38
N LYS A 94 -18.89 -28.83 20.44
CA LYS A 94 -18.96 -28.05 19.19
C LYS A 94 -19.42 -26.62 19.40
N GLN A 95 -20.27 -26.35 20.40
CA GLN A 95 -20.66 -25.01 20.76
C GLN A 95 -19.45 -24.16 21.13
N THR A 96 -18.52 -24.70 21.91
CA THR A 96 -17.29 -24.02 22.30
C THR A 96 -16.41 -23.68 21.07
N GLU A 97 -16.31 -24.63 20.13
CA GLU A 97 -15.58 -24.43 18.87
C GLU A 97 -16.23 -23.34 18.00
N PHE A 98 -17.55 -23.36 17.85
CA PHE A 98 -18.27 -22.36 17.06
C PHE A 98 -18.14 -20.94 17.67
N ILE A 99 -18.27 -20.82 19.00
CA ILE A 99 -18.06 -19.57 19.71
C ILE A 99 -16.64 -19.03 19.47
N HIS A 100 -15.63 -19.91 19.59
CA HIS A 100 -14.24 -19.54 19.33
C HIS A 100 -14.05 -19.03 17.90
N ASN A 101 -14.58 -19.72 16.91
CA ASN A 101 -14.46 -19.34 15.50
C ASN A 101 -15.21 -18.04 15.17
N ILE A 102 -16.36 -17.79 15.82
CA ILE A 102 -17.05 -16.49 15.74
C ILE A 102 -16.17 -15.39 16.31
N GLN A 103 -15.54 -15.59 17.47
CA GLN A 103 -14.63 -14.60 18.07
C GLN A 103 -13.42 -14.31 17.18
N VAL A 104 -12.81 -15.34 16.58
CA VAL A 104 -11.71 -15.19 15.61
C VAL A 104 -12.16 -14.34 14.41
N SER A 105 -13.35 -14.62 13.89
CA SER A 105 -13.91 -13.87 12.76
C SER A 105 -14.21 -12.41 13.12
N LEU A 106 -14.73 -12.13 14.31
CA LEU A 106 -14.94 -10.77 14.82
C LEU A 106 -13.63 -10.00 14.96
N ASN A 107 -12.60 -10.61 15.54
CA ASN A 107 -11.27 -9.99 15.69
C ASN A 107 -10.64 -9.66 14.32
N LYS A 108 -10.80 -10.57 13.34
CA LYS A 108 -10.37 -10.32 11.96
C LYS A 108 -11.09 -9.11 11.35
N MET A 109 -12.40 -9.00 11.54
CA MET A 109 -13.19 -7.87 11.04
C MET A 109 -12.80 -6.55 11.72
N GLU A 110 -12.61 -6.54 13.03
CA GLU A 110 -12.16 -5.36 13.78
C GLU A 110 -10.82 -4.85 13.24
N TRP A 111 -9.87 -5.77 13.04
CA TRP A 111 -8.57 -5.43 12.45
C TRP A 111 -8.72 -4.86 11.03
N LEU A 112 -9.54 -5.50 10.18
CA LEU A 112 -9.80 -5.05 8.80
C LEU A 112 -10.37 -3.63 8.78
N VAL A 113 -11.41 -3.36 9.55
CA VAL A 113 -12.03 -2.03 9.65
C VAL A 113 -11.02 -1.00 10.17
N GLY A 114 -10.22 -1.36 11.18
CA GLY A 114 -9.16 -0.50 11.70
C GLY A 114 -8.10 -0.16 10.66
N ALA A 115 -7.67 -1.13 9.87
CA ALA A 115 -6.71 -0.93 8.78
C ALA A 115 -7.27 -0.04 7.67
N LEU A 116 -8.54 -0.26 7.27
CA LEU A 116 -9.24 0.56 6.28
C LEU A 116 -9.38 2.02 6.71
N LEU A 117 -9.74 2.26 7.98
CA LEU A 117 -9.82 3.62 8.52
C LEU A 117 -8.46 4.32 8.57
N LYS A 118 -7.38 3.59 8.89
CA LYS A 118 -6.02 4.12 8.84
C LYS A 118 -5.63 4.51 7.41
N MET A 119 -5.90 3.63 6.44
CA MET A 119 -5.62 3.90 5.02
C MET A 119 -6.42 5.11 4.51
N ALA A 120 -7.71 5.19 4.81
CA ALA A 120 -8.53 6.33 4.41
C ALA A 120 -8.01 7.67 4.96
N LYS A 121 -7.51 7.69 6.20
CA LYS A 121 -6.87 8.88 6.79
C LYS A 121 -5.55 9.23 6.12
N LEU A 122 -4.75 8.23 5.75
CA LEU A 122 -3.48 8.42 5.03
C LEU A 122 -3.73 8.95 3.62
N ASP A 123 -4.66 8.36 2.88
CA ASP A 123 -5.03 8.77 1.53
C ASP A 123 -5.59 10.21 1.50
N ALA A 124 -6.38 10.59 2.51
CA ALA A 124 -6.90 11.95 2.67
C ALA A 124 -5.87 12.96 3.18
N HIS A 125 -4.60 12.58 3.39
CA HIS A 125 -3.56 13.41 4.02
C HIS A 125 -4.03 14.05 5.34
N ALA A 126 -4.92 13.36 6.08
CA ALA A 126 -5.55 13.84 7.30
C ALA A 126 -4.75 13.47 8.57
N ILE A 127 -3.48 13.10 8.40
CA ILE A 127 -2.60 12.70 9.50
C ILE A 127 -1.45 13.69 9.60
N ASP A 128 -1.34 14.32 10.77
CA ASP A 128 -0.17 15.10 11.14
C ASP A 128 0.85 14.17 11.82
N PHE A 129 1.92 13.83 11.12
CA PHE A 129 2.99 12.98 11.64
C PHE A 129 3.89 13.77 12.60
N ILE A 130 4.04 13.25 13.81
CA ILE A 130 4.94 13.81 14.84
C ILE A 130 6.27 13.09 14.76
N LYS A 131 7.18 13.60 13.93
CA LYS A 131 8.50 13.01 13.73
C LYS A 131 9.47 13.39 14.84
N ASN A 132 10.20 12.41 15.34
CA ASN A 132 11.27 12.54 16.33
C ASN A 132 12.45 11.64 15.93
N ASP A 133 13.59 11.90 16.52
CA ASP A 133 14.77 11.06 16.39
C ASP A 133 14.62 9.85 17.32
N ILE A 134 14.51 8.66 16.74
CA ILE A 134 14.18 7.41 17.45
C ILE A 134 15.20 6.35 17.06
N HIS A 135 15.73 5.63 18.04
CA HIS A 135 16.58 4.48 17.81
C HIS A 135 15.80 3.31 17.19
N THR A 136 16.42 2.58 16.26
CA THR A 136 15.81 1.38 15.65
C THR A 136 15.47 0.33 16.71
N SER A 137 16.31 0.21 17.75
CA SER A 137 16.06 -0.67 18.90
C SER A 137 14.74 -0.33 19.63
N GLU A 138 14.42 0.97 19.80
CA GLU A 138 13.16 1.38 20.41
C GLU A 138 11.92 1.04 19.56
N LEU A 139 12.04 1.15 18.24
CA LEU A 139 10.98 0.72 17.30
C LEU A 139 10.78 -0.78 17.38
N LEU A 140 11.88 -1.54 17.42
CA LEU A 140 11.83 -3.00 17.52
C LEU A 140 11.22 -3.47 18.85
N GLU A 141 11.56 -2.85 19.97
CA GLU A 141 10.92 -3.15 21.25
C GLU A 141 9.39 -2.88 21.23
N ALA A 142 8.94 -1.88 20.48
CA ALA A 142 7.51 -1.61 20.30
C ALA A 142 6.82 -2.62 19.37
N VAL A 143 7.55 -3.24 18.42
CA VAL A 143 7.03 -4.28 17.52
C VAL A 143 6.91 -5.64 18.19
N LYS A 144 7.89 -6.03 19.02
CA LYS A 144 8.00 -7.36 19.65
C LYS A 144 6.70 -7.89 20.27
N PRO A 145 5.95 -7.11 21.09
CA PRO A 145 4.70 -7.64 21.69
C PRO A 145 3.66 -8.07 20.65
N SER A 146 3.62 -7.39 19.49
CA SER A 146 2.64 -7.67 18.43
C SER A 146 2.98 -8.89 17.57
N VAL A 147 4.21 -9.41 17.66
CA VAL A 147 4.71 -10.54 16.88
C VAL A 147 5.17 -11.71 17.73
N ALA A 148 5.20 -11.56 19.05
CA ALA A 148 5.75 -12.57 19.99
C ALA A 148 5.17 -13.97 19.79
N ILE A 149 3.84 -14.07 19.72
CA ILE A 149 3.14 -15.35 19.54
C ILE A 149 3.49 -15.99 18.19
N LEU A 150 3.60 -15.18 17.13
CA LEU A 150 3.96 -15.69 15.79
C LEU A 150 5.41 -16.19 15.76
N LEU A 151 6.33 -15.48 16.43
CA LEU A 151 7.72 -15.90 16.57
C LEU A 151 7.81 -17.24 17.31
N ASP A 152 7.07 -17.40 18.39
CA ASP A 152 7.04 -18.65 19.17
C ASP A 152 6.47 -19.82 18.35
N ILE A 153 5.35 -19.61 17.63
CA ILE A 153 4.72 -20.64 16.80
C ILE A 153 5.68 -21.12 15.70
N HIS A 154 6.39 -20.21 15.05
CA HIS A 154 7.33 -20.51 13.96
C HIS A 154 8.75 -20.81 14.45
N ASN A 155 8.99 -20.74 15.77
CA ASN A 155 10.31 -20.86 16.40
C ASN A 155 11.38 -19.93 15.78
N LEU A 156 10.97 -18.69 15.45
CA LEU A 156 11.82 -17.69 14.84
C LEU A 156 12.41 -16.74 15.90
N THR A 157 13.56 -16.15 15.57
CA THR A 157 14.17 -15.09 16.36
C THR A 157 14.41 -13.85 15.52
N ILE A 158 14.44 -12.68 16.16
CA ILE A 158 14.78 -11.41 15.50
C ILE A 158 16.14 -10.96 16.00
N GLU A 159 17.04 -10.67 15.08
CA GLU A 159 18.38 -10.14 15.36
C GLU A 159 18.52 -8.73 14.81
N LEU A 160 18.88 -7.76 15.68
CA LEU A 160 19.23 -6.40 15.27
C LEU A 160 20.76 -6.33 15.06
N LYS A 161 21.17 -6.04 13.80
CA LYS A 161 22.60 -5.96 13.42
C LYS A 161 23.22 -4.63 13.81
N GLN A 162 22.58 -3.53 13.45
CA GLN A 162 23.03 -2.16 13.73
C GLN A 162 21.86 -1.32 14.22
N ASP A 163 22.11 -0.47 15.21
CA ASP A 163 21.13 0.44 15.80
C ASP A 163 21.42 1.88 15.41
N CYS A 164 20.63 2.44 14.51
CA CYS A 164 20.75 3.81 14.03
C CYS A 164 19.57 4.67 14.48
N ILE A 165 19.75 5.99 14.43
CA ILE A 165 18.69 6.96 14.68
C ILE A 165 17.93 7.22 13.39
N ILE A 166 16.60 7.12 13.46
CA ILE A 166 15.66 7.35 12.37
C ILE A 166 14.75 8.53 12.73
N HIS A 167 14.66 9.52 11.83
CA HIS A 167 13.76 10.66 12.01
C HIS A 167 12.35 10.31 11.50
N CYS A 168 11.47 9.85 12.41
CA CYS A 168 10.16 9.30 12.05
C CYS A 168 9.09 9.51 13.14
N ASP A 169 7.83 9.27 12.80
CA ASP A 169 6.75 9.12 13.78
C ASP A 169 6.79 7.70 14.37
N LYS A 170 7.08 7.60 15.67
CA LYS A 170 7.25 6.32 16.38
C LYS A 170 6.05 5.40 16.19
N ARG A 171 4.84 5.90 16.39
CA ARG A 171 3.61 5.12 16.38
C ARG A 171 3.34 4.53 14.97
N TRP A 172 3.40 5.39 13.96
CA TRP A 172 3.13 4.99 12.59
C TRP A 172 4.24 4.11 12.01
N THR A 173 5.50 4.42 12.34
CA THR A 173 6.63 3.57 11.89
C THR A 173 6.61 2.21 12.56
N THR A 174 6.24 2.11 13.85
CA THR A 174 6.02 0.82 14.52
C THR A 174 4.92 0.01 13.83
N GLU A 175 3.82 0.63 13.41
CA GLU A 175 2.76 -0.04 12.65
C GLU A 175 3.27 -0.58 11.30
N ALA A 176 4.00 0.25 10.54
CA ALA A 176 4.57 -0.18 9.25
C ALA A 176 5.58 -1.32 9.44
N LEU A 177 6.48 -1.19 10.41
CA LEU A 177 7.48 -2.21 10.72
C LEU A 177 6.82 -3.52 11.20
N THR A 178 5.74 -3.44 11.99
CA THR A 178 4.97 -4.61 12.42
C THR A 178 4.39 -5.38 11.24
N ASN A 179 3.84 -4.69 10.24
CA ASN A 179 3.30 -5.34 9.03
C ASN A 179 4.40 -6.03 8.22
N ILE A 180 5.56 -5.40 8.09
CA ILE A 180 6.69 -5.98 7.35
C ILE A 180 7.29 -7.18 8.11
N VAL A 181 7.46 -7.07 9.43
CA VAL A 181 7.98 -8.17 10.26
C VAL A 181 7.01 -9.35 10.27
N LYS A 182 5.69 -9.13 10.34
CA LYS A 182 4.69 -10.20 10.20
C LYS A 182 4.83 -10.92 8.87
N ASN A 183 4.96 -10.17 7.79
CA ASN A 183 5.18 -10.73 6.46
C ASN A 183 6.49 -11.57 6.43
N ALA A 184 7.58 -11.06 6.99
CA ALA A 184 8.84 -11.79 7.10
C ALA A 184 8.71 -13.09 7.91
N ILE A 185 7.92 -13.11 9.00
CA ILE A 185 7.64 -14.31 9.80
C ILE A 185 6.87 -15.35 8.97
N GLU A 186 5.82 -14.92 8.26
CA GLU A 186 4.94 -15.81 7.50
C GLU A 186 5.68 -16.54 6.36
N TYR A 187 6.64 -15.88 5.72
CA TYR A 187 7.39 -16.45 4.59
C TYR A 187 8.70 -17.11 4.99
N SER A 188 9.14 -16.98 6.23
CA SER A 188 10.38 -17.61 6.72
C SER A 188 10.19 -19.08 7.07
N PRO A 189 11.19 -19.93 6.79
CA PRO A 189 11.21 -21.31 7.25
C PRO A 189 11.18 -21.41 8.78
N TYR A 190 10.61 -22.50 9.31
CA TYR A 190 10.62 -22.78 10.74
C TYR A 190 12.05 -22.80 11.31
N GLY A 191 12.26 -22.13 12.42
CA GLY A 191 13.55 -22.08 13.13
C GLY A 191 14.60 -21.13 12.53
N SER A 192 14.22 -20.28 11.57
CA SER A 192 15.14 -19.30 10.97
C SER A 192 15.24 -18.01 11.79
N VAL A 193 16.07 -17.08 11.29
CA VAL A 193 16.30 -15.77 11.90
C VAL A 193 15.81 -14.68 10.95
N ILE A 194 15.08 -13.71 11.50
CA ILE A 194 14.76 -12.46 10.81
C ILE A 194 15.81 -11.45 11.17
N GLU A 195 16.56 -10.97 10.20
CA GLU A 195 17.60 -9.97 10.40
C GLU A 195 17.02 -8.57 10.20
N ILE A 196 17.23 -7.69 11.19
CA ILE A 196 16.91 -6.27 11.09
C ILE A 196 18.22 -5.51 11.13
N ASP A 197 18.41 -4.62 10.17
CA ASP A 197 19.56 -3.74 10.10
C ASP A 197 19.12 -2.31 9.88
N SER A 198 19.95 -1.34 10.22
CA SER A 198 19.66 0.07 10.00
C SER A 198 20.90 0.86 9.70
N GLY A 199 20.75 1.95 8.98
CA GLY A 199 21.85 2.80 8.61
C GLY A 199 21.39 4.13 8.05
N GLU A 200 22.36 4.94 7.69
CA GLU A 200 22.10 6.23 7.06
C GLU A 200 23.10 6.55 5.94
N ASN A 201 22.68 7.38 5.02
CA ASN A 201 23.51 8.02 4.02
C ASN A 201 23.12 9.50 3.89
N PRO A 202 23.79 10.31 3.04
CA PRO A 202 23.44 11.74 2.91
C PRO A 202 22.00 12.02 2.44
N MET A 203 21.31 11.06 1.80
CA MET A 203 19.97 11.27 1.22
C MET A 203 18.84 10.75 2.12
N TYR A 204 19.07 9.64 2.84
CA TYR A 204 18.05 9.00 3.68
C TYR A 204 18.68 8.16 4.79
N SER A 205 17.93 7.95 5.86
CA SER A 205 18.15 6.85 6.81
C SER A 205 17.24 5.68 6.44
N TRP A 206 17.61 4.46 6.83
CA TRP A 206 16.86 3.27 6.47
C TRP A 206 16.81 2.22 7.57
N ILE A 207 15.75 1.41 7.54
CA ILE A 207 15.63 0.15 8.30
C ILE A 207 15.40 -0.95 7.28
N SER A 208 16.17 -2.04 7.34
CA SER A 208 15.93 -3.23 6.53
C SER A 208 15.42 -4.38 7.39
N VAL A 209 14.52 -5.18 6.82
CA VAL A 209 14.01 -6.42 7.39
C VAL A 209 14.23 -7.51 6.35
N ARG A 210 15.09 -8.48 6.69
CA ARG A 210 15.41 -9.61 5.83
C ARG A 210 14.81 -10.89 6.38
N ASP A 211 14.05 -11.56 5.55
CA ASP A 211 13.56 -12.92 5.79
C ASP A 211 14.50 -13.97 5.18
N SER A 212 14.29 -15.23 5.55
CA SER A 212 15.01 -16.38 5.01
C SER A 212 14.10 -17.24 4.11
N GLY A 213 13.07 -16.65 3.51
CA GLY A 213 12.09 -17.33 2.66
C GLY A 213 12.59 -17.73 1.29
N MET A 214 11.68 -18.11 0.42
CA MET A 214 12.02 -18.52 -0.95
C MET A 214 12.39 -17.35 -1.87
N GLY A 215 12.32 -16.11 -1.38
CA GLY A 215 12.42 -14.91 -2.21
C GLY A 215 11.12 -14.63 -2.95
N MET A 216 11.12 -13.61 -3.81
CA MET A 216 9.98 -13.30 -4.68
C MET A 216 10.46 -12.85 -6.06
N ASP A 217 9.58 -12.91 -7.05
CA ASP A 217 9.86 -12.39 -8.38
C ASP A 217 9.31 -10.95 -8.57
N LYS A 218 9.62 -10.34 -9.74
CA LYS A 218 9.17 -8.98 -10.06
C LYS A 218 7.65 -8.85 -10.20
N THR A 219 6.95 -9.91 -10.56
CA THR A 219 5.50 -9.91 -10.71
C THR A 219 4.82 -9.98 -9.34
N GLU A 220 5.34 -10.79 -8.45
CA GLU A 220 4.91 -10.86 -7.05
C GLU A 220 5.14 -9.53 -6.33
N TYR A 221 6.30 -8.89 -6.55
CA TYR A 221 6.56 -7.55 -6.04
C TYR A 221 5.53 -6.51 -6.50
N ALA A 222 5.20 -6.49 -7.79
CA ALA A 222 4.22 -5.54 -8.33
C ALA A 222 2.83 -5.70 -7.70
N ALA A 223 2.48 -6.92 -7.29
CA ALA A 223 1.23 -7.25 -6.64
C ALA A 223 1.27 -7.04 -5.11
N LEU A 224 2.46 -7.07 -4.49
CA LEU A 224 2.63 -7.00 -3.04
C LEU A 224 2.06 -5.73 -2.40
N PHE A 225 2.16 -4.60 -3.10
CA PHE A 225 1.68 -3.30 -2.63
C PHE A 225 0.30 -2.92 -3.15
N LYS A 226 -0.32 -3.80 -3.95
CA LYS A 226 -1.72 -3.63 -4.33
C LYS A 226 -2.63 -4.12 -3.21
N ARG A 227 -3.70 -3.39 -3.00
CA ARG A 227 -4.67 -3.68 -1.94
C ARG A 227 -5.44 -4.93 -2.32
N PHE A 228 -5.59 -5.86 -1.37
CA PHE A 228 -6.35 -7.11 -1.50
C PHE A 228 -5.84 -8.12 -2.55
N GLU A 229 -4.77 -7.79 -3.27
CA GLU A 229 -4.09 -8.71 -4.18
C GLU A 229 -3.24 -9.70 -3.45
N ASN A 230 -2.96 -10.73 -3.27
CA ASN A 230 -2.02 -11.62 -2.56
C ASN A 230 -2.37 -12.02 -1.13
N SER A 231 -3.62 -12.27 -0.83
CA SER A 231 -3.93 -13.09 0.35
C SER A 231 -3.81 -14.58 -0.01
N THR A 232 -2.59 -15.08 -0.26
CA THR A 232 -2.33 -16.52 -0.38
C THR A 232 -2.47 -17.23 0.96
N ASN A 233 -2.45 -16.51 2.06
CA ASN A 233 -2.69 -17.00 3.39
C ASN A 233 -4.16 -16.81 3.79
N GLU A 234 -4.82 -17.85 4.24
CA GLU A 234 -6.19 -17.84 4.78
C GLU A 234 -6.41 -16.80 5.90
N ASN A 235 -5.35 -16.24 6.44
CA ASN A 235 -5.35 -15.27 7.53
C ASN A 235 -4.99 -13.84 7.12
N GLY A 236 -4.55 -13.57 5.90
CA GLY A 236 -4.13 -12.26 5.42
C GLY A 236 -5.18 -11.61 4.51
N PHE A 237 -5.47 -10.31 4.71
CA PHE A 237 -6.40 -9.56 3.85
C PHE A 237 -5.69 -8.81 2.70
N GLY A 238 -4.37 -8.98 2.54
CA GLY A 238 -3.59 -8.26 1.53
C GLY A 238 -3.53 -6.74 1.75
N ILE A 239 -3.68 -6.27 3.01
CA ILE A 239 -3.69 -4.83 3.35
C ILE A 239 -2.42 -4.40 4.07
N GLY A 240 -1.71 -5.31 4.73
CA GLY A 240 -0.58 -4.96 5.59
C GLY A 240 0.55 -4.22 4.86
N MET A 241 0.99 -4.73 3.72
CA MET A 241 2.06 -4.13 2.92
C MET A 241 1.65 -2.80 2.25
N PRO A 242 0.44 -2.70 1.62
CA PRO A 242 -0.09 -1.41 1.18
C PRO A 242 -0.17 -0.36 2.30
N LEU A 243 -0.59 -0.74 3.51
CA LEU A 243 -0.65 0.16 4.67
C LEU A 243 0.76 0.62 5.08
N ALA A 244 1.73 -0.29 5.14
CA ALA A 244 3.12 0.05 5.44
C ALA A 244 3.69 1.07 4.44
N LEU A 245 3.47 0.84 3.14
CA LEU A 245 3.89 1.77 2.09
C LEU A 245 3.21 3.14 2.21
N SER A 246 1.89 3.17 2.47
CA SER A 246 1.14 4.42 2.64
C SER A 246 1.64 5.22 3.86
N ILE A 247 1.99 4.54 4.95
CA ILE A 247 2.59 5.15 6.14
C ILE A 247 3.95 5.78 5.81
N LEU A 248 4.81 5.06 5.10
CA LEU A 248 6.14 5.58 4.74
C LEU A 248 6.01 6.79 3.81
N LYS A 249 5.19 6.69 2.76
CA LYS A 249 4.93 7.80 1.81
C LYS A 249 4.35 9.02 2.52
N GLY A 250 3.43 8.83 3.45
CA GLY A 250 2.86 9.92 4.26
C GLY A 250 3.92 10.64 5.11
N GLN A 251 4.98 9.94 5.51
CA GLN A 251 6.12 10.51 6.22
C GLN A 251 7.22 11.06 5.29
N GLY A 252 7.02 11.06 3.96
CA GLY A 252 8.04 11.45 3.00
C GLY A 252 9.15 10.40 2.84
N GLY A 253 8.82 9.13 3.02
CA GLY A 253 9.68 7.97 2.82
C GLY A 253 9.20 7.07 1.67
N ASP A 254 9.83 5.91 1.53
CA ASP A 254 9.43 4.86 0.57
C ASP A 254 9.85 3.48 1.06
N ILE A 255 9.39 2.43 0.40
CA ILE A 255 9.81 1.04 0.64
C ILE A 255 10.41 0.49 -0.64
N ASP A 256 11.68 0.04 -0.57
CA ASP A 256 12.30 -0.76 -1.61
C ASP A 256 12.34 -2.23 -1.18
N VAL A 257 12.49 -3.11 -2.17
CA VAL A 257 12.64 -4.54 -1.94
C VAL A 257 13.84 -5.04 -2.74
N ASP A 258 14.75 -5.72 -2.05
CA ASP A 258 15.81 -6.51 -2.66
C ASP A 258 15.37 -7.99 -2.64
N PHE A 259 15.25 -8.54 -3.83
CA PHE A 259 14.64 -9.86 -4.04
C PHE A 259 15.56 -11.03 -3.69
N GLY A 260 16.85 -10.76 -3.42
CA GLY A 260 17.87 -11.79 -3.14
C GLY A 260 17.97 -12.79 -4.28
N GLY A 261 17.41 -13.58 -4.68
CA GLY A 261 17.36 -14.69 -5.64
C GLY A 261 16.43 -15.81 -5.10
N MET A 262 16.11 -16.76 -5.96
CA MET A 262 15.33 -17.90 -5.49
C MET A 262 16.08 -18.64 -4.37
N GLY A 263 15.48 -18.70 -3.17
CA GLY A 263 16.05 -19.36 -2.00
C GLY A 263 16.98 -18.49 -1.14
N GLU A 264 17.12 -17.19 -1.44
CA GLU A 264 17.97 -16.27 -0.68
C GLU A 264 17.18 -15.33 0.25
N GLY A 265 15.87 -15.49 0.30
CA GLY A 265 14.97 -14.64 1.09
C GLY A 265 14.69 -13.29 0.42
N THR A 266 13.96 -12.43 1.12
CA THR A 266 13.61 -11.08 0.66
C THR A 266 14.07 -10.06 1.69
N THR A 267 14.54 -8.91 1.23
CA THR A 267 14.89 -7.79 2.10
C THR A 267 14.00 -6.59 1.80
N PHE A 268 13.20 -6.18 2.77
CA PHE A 268 12.40 -4.95 2.72
C PHE A 268 13.22 -3.80 3.29
N ILE A 269 13.32 -2.69 2.58
CA ILE A 269 14.13 -1.51 2.97
C ILE A 269 13.19 -0.31 3.09
N LEU A 270 12.91 0.08 4.34
CA LEU A 270 12.13 1.28 4.66
C LEU A 270 13.09 2.49 4.61
N LYS A 271 12.83 3.43 3.72
CA LYS A 271 13.63 4.64 3.53
C LYS A 271 12.93 5.85 4.12
N PHE A 272 13.68 6.69 4.83
CA PHE A 272 13.23 7.95 5.42
C PHE A 272 14.09 9.07 4.85
N PHE A 273 13.56 9.85 3.91
CA PHE A 273 14.30 10.93 3.25
C PHE A 273 14.53 12.10 4.20
N LYS A 274 15.77 12.70 4.09
CA LYS A 274 16.22 13.83 4.93
C LYS A 274 15.72 15.15 4.41
#